data_da6d902d643d60dc2f89e48b057aeb81
#
_entry.id   da6d902d643d60dc2f89e48b057aeb81
#
_cell.length_a   1.000
_cell.length_b   1.000
_cell.length_c   1.000
_cell.angle_alpha   90.00
_cell.angle_beta   90.00
_cell.angle_gamma   90.00
#
_symmetry.space_group_name_H-M   'P 1'
#
loop_
_entity.id
_entity.type
_entity.pdbx_description
1 polymer ?
#
loop_
_entity_poly.entity_id
_entity_poly.type
_entity_poly.pdbx_seq_one_letter_code
_entity_poly.pdbx_strand_id
1 'polypeptide(L)'
;WVDTPAGQPVNFGGLMTPRERFATWEMVRELSRSPLVEIGAHTWASHYGLPANPQGSREPAAANRGWDKTTGRYESDAQFTRRMTDDVQKVTAKIHEVAGKTPRAWVWPYGAASGSTLAIAKQQGYQLAFTLNDGLGNVKDLDNIPRLLIAGNPSLKAFASAVTQIQEADPVRVMHVDLDYVYDPNPVQQAKNIDKLVQRVYDMKISHVFLQAFSDPQGD
;
A
#
# COMPACT_ATOMS: atom_id res chain seq x y z
N TRP A 1 -17.47 0.48 0.18
CA TRP A 1 -17.84 1.22 -1.04
C TRP A 1 -18.88 0.46 -1.86
N VAL A 2 -18.70 -0.84 -2.10
CA VAL A 2 -19.65 -1.66 -2.87
C VAL A 2 -21.02 -1.74 -2.19
N ASP A 3 -21.09 -1.71 -0.86
CA ASP A 3 -22.32 -1.71 -0.06
C ASP A 3 -23.03 -0.35 0.01
N THR A 4 -22.41 0.73 -0.44
CA THR A 4 -23.05 2.05 -0.40
C THR A 4 -24.28 2.05 -1.31
N PRO A 5 -25.46 2.46 -0.83
CA PRO A 5 -26.67 2.52 -1.64
C PRO A 5 -26.54 3.42 -2.86
N ALA A 6 -27.31 3.12 -3.91
CA ALA A 6 -27.39 3.98 -5.09
C ALA A 6 -27.79 5.42 -4.71
N GLY A 7 -27.18 6.39 -5.38
CA GLY A 7 -27.43 7.81 -5.14
C GLY A 7 -26.73 8.41 -3.90
N GLN A 8 -26.06 7.59 -3.08
CA GLN A 8 -25.29 8.09 -1.94
C GLN A 8 -23.80 8.18 -2.33
N PRO A 9 -23.13 9.34 -2.14
CA PRO A 9 -21.71 9.46 -2.47
C PRO A 9 -20.86 8.64 -1.51
N VAL A 10 -19.76 8.13 -2.04
CA VAL A 10 -18.73 7.36 -1.33
C VAL A 10 -17.59 8.27 -0.93
N ASN A 11 -17.18 8.26 0.33
CA ASN A 11 -15.93 8.90 0.73
C ASN A 11 -14.75 8.01 0.29
N PHE A 12 -14.08 8.44 -0.78
CA PHE A 12 -12.91 7.75 -1.32
C PHE A 12 -11.66 8.62 -1.15
N GLY A 13 -10.82 8.26 -0.20
CA GLY A 13 -9.59 9.01 0.07
C GLY A 13 -9.81 10.47 0.53
N GLY A 14 -10.94 10.77 1.21
CA GLY A 14 -11.31 12.12 1.61
C GLY A 14 -12.15 12.89 0.58
N LEU A 15 -12.34 12.34 -0.62
CA LEU A 15 -13.15 12.93 -1.68
C LEU A 15 -14.52 12.24 -1.76
N MET A 16 -15.59 13.03 -1.74
CA MET A 16 -16.94 12.53 -1.97
C MET A 16 -17.12 12.19 -3.45
N THR A 17 -17.15 10.91 -3.76
CA THR A 17 -17.17 10.38 -5.13
C THR A 17 -18.55 9.77 -5.42
N PRO A 18 -19.13 10.03 -6.60
CA PRO A 18 -20.41 9.42 -6.99
C PRO A 18 -20.38 7.89 -6.90
N ARG A 19 -21.45 7.29 -6.35
CA ARG A 19 -21.56 5.83 -6.16
C ARG A 19 -21.40 5.06 -7.48
N GLU A 20 -21.84 5.62 -8.57
CA GLU A 20 -21.85 5.05 -9.91
C GLU A 20 -20.43 4.83 -10.48
N ARG A 21 -19.43 5.41 -9.85
CA ARG A 21 -18.02 5.17 -10.21
C ARG A 21 -17.42 3.90 -9.58
N PHE A 22 -18.17 3.24 -8.72
CA PHE A 22 -17.75 2.00 -8.05
C PHE A 22 -18.58 0.82 -8.53
N ALA A 23 -17.97 -0.36 -8.58
CA ALA A 23 -18.67 -1.59 -8.93
C ALA A 23 -19.85 -1.88 -7.99
N THR A 24 -20.88 -2.56 -8.51
CA THR A 24 -21.98 -3.12 -7.71
C THR A 24 -21.74 -4.61 -7.44
N TRP A 25 -22.47 -5.17 -6.48
CA TRP A 25 -22.40 -6.61 -6.22
C TRP A 25 -22.89 -7.45 -7.40
N GLU A 26 -23.82 -6.91 -8.22
CA GLU A 26 -24.25 -7.54 -9.46
C GLU A 26 -23.10 -7.63 -10.47
N MET A 27 -22.34 -6.55 -10.64
CA MET A 27 -21.14 -6.54 -11.51
C MET A 27 -20.09 -7.53 -11.00
N VAL A 28 -19.86 -7.60 -9.67
CA VAL A 28 -18.94 -8.57 -9.07
C VAL A 28 -19.42 -10.01 -9.34
N ARG A 29 -20.72 -10.27 -9.20
CA ARG A 29 -21.32 -11.58 -9.50
C ARG A 29 -21.16 -11.94 -10.99
N GLU A 30 -21.38 -10.99 -11.89
CA GLU A 30 -21.21 -11.19 -13.32
C GLU A 30 -19.74 -11.51 -13.66
N LEU A 31 -18.81 -10.71 -13.16
CA LEU A 31 -17.36 -10.92 -13.35
C LEU A 31 -16.90 -12.28 -12.81
N SER A 32 -17.45 -12.73 -11.68
CA SER A 32 -17.07 -14.01 -11.07
C SER A 32 -17.43 -15.25 -11.89
N ARG A 33 -18.31 -15.11 -12.88
CA ARG A 33 -18.68 -16.19 -13.83
C ARG A 33 -17.64 -16.38 -14.93
N SER A 34 -16.81 -15.40 -15.18
CA SER A 34 -15.76 -15.50 -16.18
C SER A 34 -14.62 -16.39 -15.67
N PRO A 35 -14.13 -17.36 -16.49
CA PRO A 35 -12.96 -18.16 -16.12
C PRO A 35 -11.67 -17.35 -16.12
N LEU A 36 -11.69 -16.13 -16.64
CA LEU A 36 -10.53 -15.21 -16.70
C LEU A 36 -10.47 -14.25 -15.50
N VAL A 37 -11.47 -14.28 -14.61
CA VAL A 37 -11.58 -13.34 -13.49
C VAL A 37 -11.59 -14.10 -12.18
N GLU A 38 -10.76 -13.66 -11.24
CA GLU A 38 -10.80 -14.08 -9.85
C GLU A 38 -11.08 -12.87 -8.95
N ILE A 39 -12.05 -13.04 -8.04
CA ILE A 39 -12.40 -11.99 -7.08
C ILE A 39 -11.53 -12.16 -5.84
N GLY A 40 -10.68 -11.17 -5.58
CA GLY A 40 -9.87 -11.07 -4.37
C GLY A 40 -10.50 -10.17 -3.31
N ALA A 41 -10.14 -10.37 -2.06
CA ALA A 41 -10.57 -9.52 -0.95
C ALA A 41 -9.61 -8.36 -0.73
N HIS A 42 -10.17 -7.18 -0.41
CA HIS A 42 -9.42 -5.95 -0.17
C HIS A 42 -9.91 -5.23 1.11
N THR A 43 -10.19 -6.00 2.16
CA THR A 43 -10.87 -5.64 3.40
C THR A 43 -12.37 -5.33 3.24
N TRP A 44 -13.11 -5.45 4.33
CA TRP A 44 -14.50 -4.98 4.38
C TRP A 44 -14.57 -3.47 4.59
N ALA A 45 -13.92 -2.99 5.64
CA ALA A 45 -13.99 -1.60 6.07
C ALA A 45 -12.63 -1.01 6.52
N SER A 46 -11.50 -1.69 6.27
CA SER A 46 -10.19 -1.28 6.76
C SER A 46 -9.31 -0.59 5.70
N HIS A 47 -9.91 -0.08 4.61
CA HIS A 47 -9.21 0.72 3.60
C HIS A 47 -9.24 2.21 3.95
N TYR A 48 -8.59 2.56 5.06
CA TYR A 48 -8.40 3.95 5.50
C TYR A 48 -7.14 4.07 6.36
N GLY A 49 -6.66 5.31 6.53
CA GLY A 49 -5.60 5.62 7.48
C GLY A 49 -6.18 5.87 8.86
N LEU A 50 -5.77 5.11 9.89
CA LEU A 50 -6.09 5.37 11.29
C LEU A 50 -5.01 6.26 11.94
N PRO A 51 -5.31 7.00 13.04
CA PRO A 51 -4.28 7.64 13.85
C PRO A 51 -3.31 6.58 14.40
N ALA A 52 -2.02 6.73 14.11
CA ALA A 52 -1.00 5.72 14.43
C ALA A 52 -0.04 6.14 15.54
N ASN A 53 -0.09 7.41 15.97
CA ASN A 53 0.76 7.94 17.04
C ASN A 53 0.16 9.20 17.68
N PRO A 54 0.73 9.68 18.82
CA PRO A 54 0.30 10.92 19.47
C PRO A 54 0.39 12.17 18.57
N GLN A 55 1.32 12.20 17.60
CA GLN A 55 1.56 13.31 16.69
C GLN A 55 0.49 13.41 15.60
N GLY A 56 -0.34 12.38 15.45
CA GLY A 56 -1.46 12.37 14.51
C GLY A 56 -1.13 11.82 13.12
N SER A 57 0.02 11.17 12.95
CA SER A 57 0.33 10.43 11.72
C SER A 57 -0.75 9.38 11.44
N ARG A 58 -1.03 9.16 10.17
CA ARG A 58 -2.05 8.18 9.75
C ARG A 58 -1.39 7.02 9.01
N GLU A 59 -1.75 5.80 9.43
CA GLU A 59 -1.22 4.57 8.86
C GLU A 59 -2.35 3.63 8.40
N PRO A 60 -2.11 2.75 7.42
CA PRO A 60 -3.11 1.82 6.91
C PRO A 60 -3.72 0.94 8.01
N ALA A 61 -5.05 1.05 8.19
CA ALA A 61 -5.76 0.37 9.27
C ALA A 61 -5.66 -1.15 9.22
N ALA A 62 -5.56 -1.74 8.02
CA ALA A 62 -5.42 -3.18 7.86
C ALA A 62 -4.08 -3.75 8.36
N ALA A 63 -3.06 -2.90 8.52
CA ALA A 63 -1.72 -3.33 8.89
C ALA A 63 -1.26 -2.81 10.26
N ASN A 64 -1.90 -1.76 10.79
CA ASN A 64 -1.41 -1.04 11.97
C ASN A 64 -2.41 -0.99 13.11
N ARG A 65 -1.90 -0.81 14.33
CA ARG A 65 -2.69 -0.53 15.53
C ARG A 65 -3.00 0.94 15.64
N GLY A 66 -4.23 1.25 16.05
CA GLY A 66 -4.68 2.62 16.26
C GLY A 66 -4.13 3.23 17.55
N TRP A 67 -3.88 4.54 17.52
CA TRP A 67 -3.65 5.35 18.69
C TRP A 67 -4.97 6.01 19.13
N ASP A 68 -5.38 5.78 20.37
CA ASP A 68 -6.54 6.44 20.97
C ASP A 68 -6.09 7.66 21.76
N LYS A 69 -6.44 8.85 21.27
CA LYS A 69 -6.13 10.12 21.93
C LYS A 69 -6.81 10.29 23.28
N THR A 70 -7.97 9.64 23.48
CA THR A 70 -8.75 9.75 24.72
C THR A 70 -8.09 9.01 25.86
N THR A 71 -7.58 7.81 25.59
CA THR A 71 -6.95 6.97 26.60
C THR A 71 -5.43 7.12 26.65
N GLY A 72 -4.82 7.74 25.62
CA GLY A 72 -3.37 7.84 25.48
C GLY A 72 -2.71 6.47 25.29
N ARG A 73 -3.38 5.53 24.62
CA ARG A 73 -2.89 4.16 24.44
C ARG A 73 -3.07 3.67 23.00
N TYR A 74 -2.22 2.75 22.62
CA TYR A 74 -2.40 1.98 21.40
C TYR A 74 -3.47 0.91 21.55
N GLU A 75 -4.11 0.58 20.43
CA GLU A 75 -4.93 -0.62 20.29
C GLU A 75 -4.13 -1.85 20.76
N SER A 76 -4.68 -2.62 21.70
CA SER A 76 -4.04 -3.84 22.17
C SER A 76 -4.05 -4.94 21.10
N ASP A 77 -3.19 -5.96 21.25
CA ASP A 77 -3.16 -7.10 20.34
C ASP A 77 -4.52 -7.80 20.23
N ALA A 78 -5.23 -7.93 21.34
CA ALA A 78 -6.57 -8.53 21.36
C ALA A 78 -7.60 -7.67 20.61
N GLN A 79 -7.55 -6.35 20.74
CA GLN A 79 -8.44 -5.43 20.03
C GLN A 79 -8.15 -5.45 18.53
N PHE A 80 -6.88 -5.35 18.13
CA PHE A 80 -6.44 -5.45 16.75
C PHE A 80 -6.87 -6.78 16.11
N THR A 81 -6.60 -7.91 16.78
CA THR A 81 -6.96 -9.24 16.29
C THR A 81 -8.46 -9.35 16.10
N ARG A 82 -9.28 -8.89 17.06
CA ARG A 82 -10.74 -8.88 16.94
C ARG A 82 -11.20 -8.05 15.74
N ARG A 83 -10.74 -6.80 15.64
CA ARG A 83 -11.11 -5.91 14.54
C ARG A 83 -10.78 -6.50 13.18
N MET A 84 -9.57 -7.05 13.02
CA MET A 84 -9.16 -7.63 11.74
C MET A 84 -9.83 -8.97 11.47
N THR A 85 -10.11 -9.78 12.48
CA THR A 85 -10.88 -11.02 12.30
C THR A 85 -12.30 -10.71 11.82
N ASP A 86 -12.98 -9.75 12.45
CA ASP A 86 -14.33 -9.34 12.04
C ASP A 86 -14.35 -8.78 10.61
N ASP A 87 -13.36 -7.98 10.25
CA ASP A 87 -13.22 -7.39 8.89
C ASP A 87 -13.01 -8.48 7.83
N VAL A 88 -12.04 -9.37 8.05
CA VAL A 88 -11.70 -10.47 7.13
C VAL A 88 -12.87 -11.44 6.98
N GLN A 89 -13.53 -11.81 8.07
CA GLN A 89 -14.68 -12.72 8.03
C GLN A 89 -15.86 -12.11 7.24
N LYS A 90 -16.15 -10.82 7.45
CA LYS A 90 -17.23 -10.13 6.72
C LYS A 90 -16.97 -10.08 5.22
N VAL A 91 -15.77 -9.67 4.79
CA VAL A 91 -15.46 -9.61 3.36
C VAL A 91 -15.45 -11.00 2.73
N THR A 92 -14.93 -12.01 3.44
CA THR A 92 -14.90 -13.40 2.98
C THR A 92 -16.31 -13.94 2.77
N ALA A 93 -17.18 -13.78 3.77
CA ALA A 93 -18.56 -14.23 3.70
C ALA A 93 -19.34 -13.54 2.56
N LYS A 94 -19.13 -12.21 2.40
CA LYS A 94 -19.82 -11.47 1.35
C LYS A 94 -19.36 -11.86 -0.05
N ILE A 95 -18.07 -12.05 -0.27
CA ILE A 95 -17.58 -12.53 -1.56
C ILE A 95 -18.11 -13.95 -1.84
N HIS A 96 -18.10 -14.82 -0.84
CA HIS A 96 -18.66 -16.16 -0.99
C HIS A 96 -20.15 -16.13 -1.37
N GLU A 97 -20.95 -15.31 -0.69
CA GLU A 97 -22.40 -15.10 -0.99
C GLU A 97 -22.60 -14.66 -2.45
N VAL A 98 -21.76 -13.72 -2.92
CA VAL A 98 -21.95 -13.10 -4.24
C VAL A 98 -21.35 -13.93 -5.37
N ALA A 99 -20.14 -14.47 -5.19
CA ALA A 99 -19.38 -15.17 -6.22
C ALA A 99 -19.54 -16.71 -6.16
N GLY A 100 -20.15 -17.24 -5.10
CA GLY A 100 -20.31 -18.70 -4.90
C GLY A 100 -19.01 -19.42 -4.56
N LYS A 101 -17.91 -18.67 -4.32
CA LYS A 101 -16.57 -19.22 -4.02
C LYS A 101 -15.91 -18.40 -2.92
N THR A 102 -15.24 -19.09 -1.99
CA THR A 102 -14.39 -18.43 -1.01
C THR A 102 -13.18 -17.81 -1.73
N PRO A 103 -12.88 -16.52 -1.51
CA PRO A 103 -11.73 -15.89 -2.13
C PRO A 103 -10.44 -16.49 -1.58
N ARG A 104 -9.46 -16.74 -2.47
CA ARG A 104 -8.13 -17.22 -2.08
C ARG A 104 -7.07 -16.13 -2.14
N ALA A 105 -7.39 -14.97 -2.73
CA ALA A 105 -6.50 -13.85 -2.92
C ALA A 105 -6.81 -12.73 -1.92
N TRP A 106 -5.84 -12.40 -1.06
CA TRP A 106 -5.85 -11.24 -0.18
C TRP A 106 -5.06 -10.11 -0.82
N VAL A 107 -5.64 -8.95 -0.93
CA VAL A 107 -5.02 -7.78 -1.56
C VAL A 107 -4.87 -6.68 -0.53
N TRP A 108 -3.64 -6.26 -0.26
CA TRP A 108 -3.37 -5.28 0.78
C TRP A 108 -3.84 -3.87 0.41
N PRO A 109 -4.65 -3.19 1.26
CA PRO A 109 -4.86 -1.76 1.16
C PRO A 109 -3.53 -1.01 1.21
N TYR A 110 -3.34 -0.06 0.29
CA TYR A 110 -2.11 0.73 0.16
C TYR A 110 -0.83 -0.09 -0.02
N GLY A 111 -0.92 -1.38 -0.26
CA GLY A 111 0.21 -2.30 -0.30
C GLY A 111 0.84 -2.62 1.06
N ALA A 112 0.31 -2.05 2.15
CA ALA A 112 0.87 -2.21 3.49
C ALA A 112 0.53 -3.57 4.08
N ALA A 113 1.53 -4.42 4.25
CA ALA A 113 1.41 -5.77 4.77
C ALA A 113 1.66 -5.86 6.28
N SER A 114 0.97 -6.80 6.93
CA SER A 114 1.13 -7.13 8.35
C SER A 114 1.06 -8.63 8.55
N GLY A 115 2.04 -9.20 9.23
CA GLY A 115 2.07 -10.63 9.54
C GLY A 115 0.87 -11.08 10.40
N SER A 116 0.40 -10.25 11.31
CA SER A 116 -0.77 -10.54 12.15
C SER A 116 -2.06 -10.65 11.33
N THR A 117 -2.31 -9.68 10.44
CA THR A 117 -3.48 -9.72 9.54
C THR A 117 -3.36 -10.84 8.51
N LEU A 118 -2.15 -11.09 8.00
CA LEU A 118 -1.93 -12.21 7.08
C LEU A 118 -2.27 -13.56 7.72
N ALA A 119 -1.86 -13.77 8.98
CA ALA A 119 -2.20 -14.98 9.72
C ALA A 119 -3.73 -15.15 9.87
N ILE A 120 -4.47 -14.07 10.15
CA ILE A 120 -5.92 -14.07 10.21
C ILE A 120 -6.53 -14.42 8.83
N ALA A 121 -6.02 -13.80 7.76
CA ALA A 121 -6.48 -14.08 6.41
C ALA A 121 -6.24 -15.56 6.04
N LYS A 122 -5.06 -16.11 6.33
CA LYS A 122 -4.76 -17.55 6.10
C LYS A 122 -5.70 -18.49 6.84
N GLN A 123 -6.11 -18.14 8.06
CA GLN A 123 -7.11 -18.92 8.82
C GLN A 123 -8.49 -18.91 8.14
N GLN A 124 -8.79 -17.90 7.33
CA GLN A 124 -10.03 -17.81 6.54
C GLN A 124 -9.89 -18.42 5.12
N GLY A 125 -8.75 -19.07 4.81
CA GLY A 125 -8.54 -19.79 3.55
C GLY A 125 -7.80 -19.02 2.46
N TYR A 126 -7.29 -17.81 2.76
CA TYR A 126 -6.47 -17.06 1.80
C TYR A 126 -5.11 -17.73 1.59
N GLN A 127 -4.73 -17.88 0.32
CA GLN A 127 -3.50 -18.59 -0.10
C GLN A 127 -2.49 -17.65 -0.73
N LEU A 128 -2.93 -16.51 -1.24
CA LEU A 128 -2.15 -15.53 -1.99
C LEU A 128 -2.31 -14.16 -1.34
N ALA A 129 -1.22 -13.42 -1.18
CA ALA A 129 -1.28 -12.04 -0.72
C ALA A 129 -0.55 -11.10 -1.68
N PHE A 130 -1.27 -10.04 -2.12
CA PHE A 130 -0.79 -9.09 -3.13
C PHE A 130 -0.45 -7.75 -2.50
N THR A 131 0.77 -7.29 -2.75
CA THR A 131 1.30 -6.00 -2.32
C THR A 131 1.32 -4.99 -3.47
N LEU A 132 1.89 -3.81 -3.25
CA LEU A 132 2.22 -2.83 -4.30
C LEU A 132 3.73 -2.76 -4.56
N ASN A 133 4.47 -3.78 -4.14
CA ASN A 133 5.88 -3.87 -4.50
C ASN A 133 6.04 -3.99 -6.01
N ASP A 134 7.11 -3.42 -6.52
CA ASP A 134 7.45 -3.53 -7.94
C ASP A 134 8.14 -4.88 -8.24
N GLY A 135 8.12 -5.27 -9.51
CA GLY A 135 8.84 -6.41 -10.04
C GLY A 135 7.99 -7.64 -10.30
N LEU A 136 8.68 -8.75 -10.56
CA LEU A 136 8.07 -10.04 -10.83
C LEU A 136 7.71 -10.77 -9.54
N GLY A 137 6.56 -11.44 -9.55
CA GLY A 137 6.18 -12.35 -8.48
C GLY A 137 7.07 -13.58 -8.42
N ASN A 138 7.26 -14.13 -7.21
CA ASN A 138 7.99 -15.37 -7.00
C ASN A 138 7.02 -16.45 -6.52
N VAL A 139 6.95 -17.57 -7.25
CA VAL A 139 6.10 -18.72 -6.90
C VAL A 139 6.45 -19.37 -5.56
N LYS A 140 7.60 -19.05 -5.00
CA LYS A 140 8.03 -19.51 -3.67
C LYS A 140 7.63 -18.54 -2.54
N ASP A 141 7.13 -17.34 -2.89
CA ASP A 141 6.68 -16.32 -1.95
C ASP A 141 5.28 -15.84 -2.34
N LEU A 142 4.28 -16.64 -2.00
CA LEU A 142 2.88 -16.34 -2.28
C LEU A 142 2.26 -15.34 -1.30
N ASP A 143 2.99 -14.96 -0.29
CA ASP A 143 2.57 -13.99 0.72
C ASP A 143 2.95 -12.55 0.38
N ASN A 144 3.74 -12.36 -0.67
CA ASN A 144 4.25 -11.05 -1.08
C ASN A 144 4.30 -10.93 -2.62
N ILE A 145 3.17 -11.15 -3.26
CA ILE A 145 3.07 -11.09 -4.72
C ILE A 145 2.96 -9.63 -5.16
N PRO A 146 3.87 -9.13 -5.99
CA PRO A 146 3.74 -7.82 -6.63
C PRO A 146 2.47 -7.75 -7.49
N ARG A 147 1.85 -6.57 -7.55
CA ARG A 147 0.69 -6.34 -8.43
C ARG A 147 0.86 -5.07 -9.25
N LEU A 148 0.41 -5.12 -10.49
CA LEU A 148 0.23 -3.95 -11.31
C LEU A 148 -1.05 -3.23 -10.95
N LEU A 149 -0.93 -1.94 -10.61
CA LEU A 149 -2.08 -1.07 -10.42
C LEU A 149 -2.43 -0.42 -11.77
N ILE A 150 -3.52 -0.86 -12.37
CA ILE A 150 -4.06 -0.25 -13.58
C ILE A 150 -4.98 0.90 -13.18
N ALA A 151 -4.53 2.12 -13.42
CA ALA A 151 -5.24 3.35 -13.07
C ALA A 151 -5.30 4.32 -14.26
N GLY A 152 -6.20 5.33 -14.18
CA GLY A 152 -6.28 6.39 -15.18
C GLY A 152 -6.83 5.97 -16.55
N ASN A 153 -7.47 4.81 -16.64
CA ASN A 153 -8.06 4.26 -17.87
C ASN A 153 -7.06 4.29 -19.06
N PRO A 154 -5.96 3.53 -18.99
CA PRO A 154 -4.90 3.54 -19.99
C PRO A 154 -5.40 3.05 -21.34
N SER A 155 -4.73 3.47 -22.44
CA SER A 155 -4.97 2.89 -23.76
C SER A 155 -4.64 1.40 -23.75
N LEU A 156 -5.24 0.63 -24.68
CA LEU A 156 -4.94 -0.80 -24.84
C LEU A 156 -3.43 -1.06 -25.03
N LYS A 157 -2.75 -0.20 -25.77
CA LYS A 157 -1.29 -0.28 -25.97
C LYS A 157 -0.54 -0.11 -24.66
N ALA A 158 -0.90 0.89 -23.86
CA ALA A 158 -0.27 1.14 -22.56
C ALA A 158 -0.54 0.01 -21.56
N PHE A 159 -1.77 -0.51 -21.53
CA PHE A 159 -2.12 -1.68 -20.72
C PHE A 159 -1.31 -2.92 -21.15
N ALA A 160 -1.27 -3.25 -22.43
CA ALA A 160 -0.51 -4.39 -22.93
C ALA A 160 0.99 -4.25 -22.61
N SER A 161 1.56 -3.05 -22.77
CA SER A 161 2.95 -2.78 -22.39
C SER A 161 3.18 -2.99 -20.91
N ALA A 162 2.31 -2.47 -20.05
CA ALA A 162 2.44 -2.62 -18.59
C ALA A 162 2.38 -4.10 -18.14
N VAL A 163 1.56 -4.93 -18.80
CA VAL A 163 1.40 -6.35 -18.44
C VAL A 163 2.51 -7.23 -19.02
N THR A 164 3.06 -6.88 -20.20
CA THR A 164 4.04 -7.72 -20.91
C THR A 164 5.48 -7.29 -20.70
N GLN A 165 5.72 -6.03 -20.33
CA GLN A 165 7.04 -5.45 -20.12
C GLN A 165 7.26 -5.13 -18.63
N ILE A 166 7.04 -6.13 -17.77
CA ILE A 166 7.33 -6.00 -16.36
C ILE A 166 8.86 -5.85 -16.24
N GLN A 167 9.30 -4.64 -15.92
CA GLN A 167 10.71 -4.40 -15.62
C GLN A 167 10.98 -4.87 -14.20
N GLU A 168 12.07 -5.58 -14.00
CA GLU A 168 12.64 -5.69 -12.66
C GLU A 168 12.93 -4.26 -12.18
N ALA A 169 12.48 -3.93 -10.97
CA ALA A 169 12.81 -2.65 -10.40
C ALA A 169 14.35 -2.51 -10.40
N ASP A 170 14.83 -1.41 -10.94
CA ASP A 170 16.25 -1.09 -10.84
C ASP A 170 16.67 -1.14 -9.38
N PRO A 171 17.84 -1.73 -9.05
CA PRO A 171 18.26 -1.84 -7.67
C PRO A 171 18.30 -0.46 -7.01
N VAL A 172 17.46 -0.29 -5.99
CA VAL A 172 17.40 0.96 -5.23
C VAL A 172 18.67 1.10 -4.42
N ARG A 173 19.45 2.15 -4.75
CA ARG A 173 20.64 2.54 -4.01
C ARG A 173 20.40 3.92 -3.41
N VAL A 174 20.36 3.99 -2.11
CA VAL A 174 20.10 5.21 -1.36
C VAL A 174 21.40 5.76 -0.80
N MET A 175 21.60 7.08 -0.94
CA MET A 175 22.66 7.82 -0.25
C MET A 175 22.01 8.85 0.67
N HIS A 176 22.39 8.84 1.93
CA HIS A 176 22.09 9.94 2.85
C HIS A 176 23.20 10.98 2.73
N VAL A 177 22.82 12.24 2.57
CA VAL A 177 23.71 13.38 2.48
C VAL A 177 23.33 14.38 3.55
N ASP A 178 24.24 14.61 4.47
CA ASP A 178 24.16 15.67 5.44
C ASP A 178 24.79 16.92 4.83
N LEU A 179 24.03 18.01 4.73
CA LEU A 179 24.48 19.25 4.13
C LEU A 179 25.63 19.92 4.90
N ASP A 180 25.73 19.68 6.21
CA ASP A 180 26.80 20.23 7.04
C ASP A 180 28.19 19.76 6.58
N TYR A 181 28.27 18.55 5.98
CA TYR A 181 29.50 18.03 5.40
C TYR A 181 29.78 18.47 3.94
N VAL A 182 28.81 19.11 3.31
CA VAL A 182 28.90 19.60 1.93
C VAL A 182 29.10 21.10 1.90
N TYR A 183 28.47 21.79 2.83
CA TYR A 183 28.50 23.25 2.92
C TYR A 183 29.91 23.76 3.23
N ASP A 184 30.30 24.87 2.59
CA ASP A 184 31.52 25.63 2.88
C ASP A 184 31.20 27.11 2.68
N PRO A 185 31.59 28.00 3.61
CA PRO A 185 31.35 29.45 3.48
C PRO A 185 32.16 30.07 2.30
N ASN A 186 33.19 29.39 1.83
CA ASN A 186 33.91 29.81 0.60
C ASN A 186 33.17 29.26 -0.62
N PRO A 187 32.61 30.13 -1.51
CA PRO A 187 31.81 29.68 -2.63
C PRO A 187 32.58 28.80 -3.64
N VAL A 188 33.87 28.99 -3.76
CA VAL A 188 34.73 28.17 -4.65
C VAL A 188 34.91 26.76 -4.09
N GLN A 189 35.07 26.65 -2.77
CA GLN A 189 35.16 25.35 -2.10
C GLN A 189 33.81 24.65 -2.08
N GLN A 190 32.73 25.41 -1.82
CA GLN A 190 31.35 24.93 -1.90
C GLN A 190 31.07 24.27 -3.26
N ALA A 191 31.39 24.97 -4.36
CA ALA A 191 31.21 24.43 -5.71
C ALA A 191 31.96 23.11 -5.90
N LYS A 192 33.21 23.02 -5.46
CA LYS A 192 33.99 21.78 -5.51
C LYS A 192 33.42 20.65 -4.69
N ASN A 193 32.83 20.94 -3.52
CA ASN A 193 32.21 19.93 -2.68
C ASN A 193 30.95 19.37 -3.37
N ILE A 194 30.11 20.24 -3.97
CA ILE A 194 28.94 19.84 -4.74
C ILE A 194 29.35 18.98 -5.95
N ASP A 195 30.34 19.41 -6.73
CA ASP A 195 30.81 18.62 -7.88
C ASP A 195 31.29 17.23 -7.47
N LYS A 196 32.00 17.12 -6.36
CA LYS A 196 32.43 15.82 -5.82
C LYS A 196 31.26 14.96 -5.35
N LEU A 197 30.23 15.56 -4.72
CA LEU A 197 29.04 14.85 -4.32
C LEU A 197 28.31 14.28 -5.54
N VAL A 198 28.07 15.12 -6.55
CA VAL A 198 27.41 14.71 -7.80
C VAL A 198 28.19 13.59 -8.48
N GLN A 199 29.54 13.71 -8.54
CA GLN A 199 30.36 12.66 -9.12
C GLN A 199 30.24 11.34 -8.36
N ARG A 200 30.21 11.36 -7.01
CA ARG A 200 30.01 10.15 -6.19
C ARG A 200 28.64 9.52 -6.42
N VAL A 201 27.59 10.34 -6.48
CA VAL A 201 26.23 9.87 -6.80
C VAL A 201 26.21 9.12 -8.13
N TYR A 202 26.88 9.67 -9.14
CA TYR A 202 26.99 9.06 -10.46
C TYR A 202 27.81 7.76 -10.44
N ASP A 203 29.01 7.80 -9.87
CA ASP A 203 29.95 6.66 -9.85
C ASP A 203 29.38 5.45 -9.07
N MET A 204 28.66 5.71 -8.00
CA MET A 204 28.02 4.70 -7.16
C MET A 204 26.66 4.26 -7.69
N LYS A 205 26.19 4.84 -8.79
CA LYS A 205 24.85 4.57 -9.39
C LYS A 205 23.75 4.72 -8.36
N ILE A 206 23.76 5.81 -7.61
CA ILE A 206 22.75 6.13 -6.61
C ILE A 206 21.45 6.51 -7.32
N SER A 207 20.36 5.87 -6.95
CA SER A 207 19.03 6.14 -7.50
C SER A 207 18.26 7.20 -6.70
N HIS A 208 18.51 7.29 -5.40
CA HIS A 208 17.83 8.21 -4.49
C HIS A 208 18.81 8.86 -3.53
N VAL A 209 18.71 10.18 -3.37
CA VAL A 209 19.48 10.93 -2.37
C VAL A 209 18.51 11.47 -1.32
N PHE A 210 18.72 11.10 -0.06
CA PHE A 210 18.07 11.73 1.08
C PHE A 210 18.96 12.85 1.58
N LEU A 211 18.51 14.08 1.43
CA LEU A 211 19.23 15.27 1.79
C LEU A 211 18.74 15.75 3.17
N GLN A 212 19.61 15.69 4.16
CA GLN A 212 19.37 16.29 5.45
C GLN A 212 19.66 17.80 5.37
N ALA A 213 18.58 18.60 5.39
CA ALA A 213 18.66 20.05 5.21
C ALA A 213 18.83 20.83 6.53
N PHE A 214 18.75 20.13 7.67
CA PHE A 214 18.96 20.70 9.01
C PHE A 214 19.49 19.61 9.94
N SER A 215 20.22 20.01 10.96
CA SER A 215 20.58 19.15 12.07
C SER A 215 19.93 19.63 13.36
N ASP A 216 19.60 18.70 14.23
CA ASP A 216 19.11 18.96 15.58
C ASP A 216 20.05 18.26 16.57
N PRO A 217 21.18 18.92 16.94
CA PRO A 217 22.22 18.30 17.76
C PRO A 217 21.76 18.03 19.20
N GLN A 218 20.72 18.71 19.68
CA GLN A 218 20.18 18.54 21.02
C GLN A 218 19.02 17.54 21.05
N GLY A 219 18.34 17.28 19.93
CA GLY A 219 17.23 16.34 19.84
C GLY A 219 15.97 16.82 20.56
N ASP A 220 15.65 18.11 20.48
CA ASP A 220 14.52 18.75 21.16
C ASP A 220 13.15 18.42 20.52
#